data_818e092fcb512fd7414539e4cb1ceea6
#
_entry.id   818e092fcb512fd7414539e4cb1ceea6
#
_cell.length_a   1.000
_cell.length_b   1.000
_cell.length_c   1.000
_cell.angle_alpha   90.00
_cell.angle_beta   90.00
_cell.angle_gamma   90.00
#
_symmetry.space_group_name_H-M   'P 1'
#
loop_
_entity.id
_entity.type
_entity.pdbx_description
1 polymer ?
#
loop_
_entity_poly.entity_id
_entity_poly.type
_entity_poly.pdbx_seq_one_letter_code
_entity_poly.pdbx_strand_id
1 'polypeptide(L)'
;GLMLNPIRLVVWNIRGASRRDSIRYLNNICKGHKIRLLVLLEPLSDPPQMEVVRRALGFDKAWGALQNKVWVFWFNDMSLSFRDFAEQLLHMHIGFSSGCSLQLSAVYARCSRVGRRELWSAMEGLSGEVCGPWLVAGDFNVISSMQERVGGSPANQRNMEEFNEAIGSCGLSEVPFDGAAFTWTNGTVWQRLDRALMNREWADGFDLSHVSHLARGRSDHAPLLICCQNGGPPKRSFKFLNVWRGHPGFQ
;
A
#
# COMPACT_ATOMS: atom_id res chain seq x y z
N GLY A 1 15.35 -19.10 -10.86
CA GLY A 1 14.30 -18.18 -10.42
C GLY A 1 13.47 -17.74 -11.61
N LEU A 2 12.16 -17.91 -11.54
CA LEU A 2 11.22 -17.42 -12.55
C LEU A 2 11.26 -15.89 -12.52
N MET A 3 11.67 -15.27 -13.63
CA MET A 3 11.61 -13.80 -13.77
C MET A 3 10.14 -13.39 -13.85
N LEU A 4 9.60 -12.86 -12.76
CA LEU A 4 8.35 -12.11 -12.81
C LEU A 4 8.64 -10.76 -13.49
N ASN A 5 7.84 -10.40 -14.48
CA ASN A 5 7.81 -9.01 -14.96
C ASN A 5 7.58 -8.08 -13.75
N PRO A 6 8.08 -6.83 -13.77
CA PRO A 6 7.85 -5.89 -12.67
C PRO A 6 6.37 -5.85 -12.31
N ILE A 7 6.05 -6.22 -11.06
CA ILE A 7 4.69 -6.10 -10.55
C ILE A 7 4.50 -4.67 -10.09
N ARG A 8 3.49 -3.99 -10.63
CA ARG A 8 3.11 -2.63 -10.24
C ARG A 8 1.68 -2.65 -9.76
N LEU A 9 1.50 -2.23 -8.53
CA LEU A 9 0.18 -2.14 -7.93
C LEU A 9 0.00 -0.76 -7.27
N VAL A 10 -1.27 -0.37 -7.12
CA VAL A 10 -1.64 0.85 -6.42
C VAL A 10 -2.59 0.50 -5.29
N VAL A 11 -2.32 1.05 -4.11
CA VAL A 11 -3.24 1.09 -2.98
C VAL A 11 -3.52 2.54 -2.66
N TRP A 12 -4.80 2.94 -2.63
CA TRP A 12 -5.17 4.34 -2.46
C TRP A 12 -6.50 4.55 -1.74
N ASN A 13 -6.50 5.34 -0.66
CA ASN A 13 -7.72 5.90 -0.10
C ASN A 13 -8.21 7.05 -0.99
N ILE A 14 -9.10 6.73 -1.92
CA ILE A 14 -9.50 7.65 -3.01
C ILE A 14 -10.55 8.66 -2.59
N ARG A 15 -11.29 8.41 -1.50
CA ARG A 15 -12.38 9.30 -1.06
C ARG A 15 -13.40 9.64 -2.16
N GLY A 16 -13.84 8.62 -2.89
CA GLY A 16 -14.82 8.74 -3.96
C GLY A 16 -14.30 8.36 -5.34
N ALA A 17 -14.61 7.14 -5.78
CA ALA A 17 -14.08 6.53 -7.00
C ALA A 17 -14.90 6.88 -8.27
N SER A 18 -16.20 7.13 -8.15
CA SER A 18 -17.13 7.26 -9.31
C SER A 18 -17.15 8.64 -9.96
N ARG A 19 -16.46 9.63 -9.39
CA ARG A 19 -16.40 10.98 -9.97
C ARG A 19 -15.57 10.97 -11.27
N ARG A 20 -16.01 11.71 -12.30
CA ARG A 20 -15.30 11.77 -13.60
C ARG A 20 -13.82 12.10 -13.47
N ASP A 21 -13.48 13.07 -12.63
CA ASP A 21 -12.08 13.47 -12.42
C ASP A 21 -11.26 12.38 -11.72
N SER A 22 -11.88 11.65 -10.77
CA SER A 22 -11.24 10.51 -10.11
C SER A 22 -10.95 9.40 -11.12
N ILE A 23 -11.92 9.04 -11.96
CA ILE A 23 -11.76 8.03 -13.00
C ILE A 23 -10.68 8.44 -14.00
N ARG A 24 -10.67 9.71 -14.46
CA ARG A 24 -9.65 10.23 -15.37
C ARG A 24 -8.27 10.16 -14.75
N TYR A 25 -8.13 10.54 -13.48
CA TYR A 25 -6.86 10.50 -12.77
C TYR A 25 -6.38 9.06 -12.57
N LEU A 26 -7.26 8.15 -12.15
CA LEU A 26 -6.98 6.72 -12.06
C LEU A 26 -6.51 6.14 -13.39
N ASN A 27 -7.18 6.49 -14.49
CA ASN A 27 -6.82 6.02 -15.82
C ASN A 27 -5.41 6.47 -16.23
N ASN A 28 -5.05 7.71 -15.91
CA ASN A 28 -3.70 8.22 -16.14
C ASN A 28 -2.65 7.46 -15.32
N ILE A 29 -2.92 7.20 -14.03
CA ILE A 29 -2.04 6.39 -13.18
C ILE A 29 -1.92 4.97 -13.74
N CYS A 30 -3.05 4.31 -13.99
CA CYS A 30 -3.06 2.91 -14.43
C CYS A 30 -2.33 2.70 -15.75
N LYS A 31 -2.54 3.58 -16.73
CA LYS A 31 -1.87 3.52 -18.04
C LYS A 31 -0.41 3.96 -17.95
N GLY A 32 -0.15 5.09 -17.31
CA GLY A 32 1.20 5.66 -17.20
C GLY A 32 2.18 4.74 -16.48
N HIS A 33 1.72 4.06 -15.44
CA HIS A 33 2.54 3.14 -14.64
C HIS A 33 2.32 1.67 -14.98
N LYS A 34 1.43 1.32 -15.93
CA LYS A 34 1.11 -0.08 -16.30
C LYS A 34 0.69 -0.91 -15.09
N ILE A 35 -0.28 -0.38 -14.33
CA ILE A 35 -0.76 -1.01 -13.08
C ILE A 35 -1.45 -2.33 -13.39
N ARG A 36 -1.08 -3.38 -12.64
CA ARG A 36 -1.63 -4.73 -12.78
C ARG A 36 -2.69 -5.05 -11.76
N LEU A 37 -2.60 -4.46 -10.57
CA LEU A 37 -3.54 -4.61 -9.47
C LEU A 37 -3.81 -3.24 -8.86
N LEU A 38 -5.08 -2.88 -8.73
CA LEU A 38 -5.53 -1.62 -8.14
C LEU A 38 -6.43 -1.92 -6.95
N VAL A 39 -6.08 -1.35 -5.80
CA VAL A 39 -6.88 -1.41 -4.56
C VAL A 39 -7.31 0.01 -4.20
N LEU A 40 -8.61 0.24 -4.16
CA LEU A 40 -9.21 1.51 -3.76
C LEU A 40 -9.89 1.36 -2.39
N LEU A 41 -9.47 2.19 -1.45
CA LEU A 41 -10.10 2.32 -0.13
C LEU A 41 -11.07 3.52 -0.20
N GLU A 42 -12.14 3.46 0.57
CA GLU A 42 -13.20 4.48 0.57
C GLU A 42 -13.70 4.87 -0.84
N PRO A 43 -14.17 3.92 -1.65
CA PRO A 43 -14.71 4.26 -2.96
C PRO A 43 -15.95 5.18 -2.88
N LEU A 44 -16.65 5.21 -1.74
CA LEU A 44 -17.81 6.06 -1.44
C LEU A 44 -18.85 6.04 -2.56
N SER A 45 -19.10 4.88 -3.12
CA SER A 45 -19.98 4.66 -4.26
C SER A 45 -20.65 3.30 -4.16
N ASP A 46 -21.84 3.17 -4.74
CA ASP A 46 -22.59 1.93 -4.73
C ASP A 46 -21.91 0.82 -5.56
N PRO A 47 -22.13 -0.47 -5.25
CA PRO A 47 -21.52 -1.59 -5.97
C PRO A 47 -21.69 -1.57 -7.50
N PRO A 48 -22.83 -1.14 -8.11
CA PRO A 48 -22.94 -1.00 -9.56
C PRO A 48 -21.93 -0.04 -10.17
N GLN A 49 -21.49 0.99 -9.45
CA GLN A 49 -20.48 1.94 -9.90
C GLN A 49 -19.09 1.32 -10.00
N MET A 50 -18.81 0.29 -9.22
CA MET A 50 -17.54 -0.46 -9.33
C MET A 50 -17.36 -1.04 -10.73
N GLU A 51 -18.41 -1.59 -11.33
CA GLU A 51 -18.38 -2.14 -12.68
C GLU A 51 -18.16 -1.05 -13.74
N VAL A 52 -18.74 0.14 -13.54
CA VAL A 52 -18.50 1.31 -14.41
C VAL A 52 -17.04 1.72 -14.36
N VAL A 53 -16.47 1.81 -13.14
CA VAL A 53 -15.06 2.15 -12.92
C VAL A 53 -14.15 1.08 -13.54
N ARG A 54 -14.44 -0.22 -13.31
CA ARG A 54 -13.69 -1.33 -13.89
C ARG A 54 -13.57 -1.20 -15.41
N ARG A 55 -14.70 -1.01 -16.11
CA ARG A 55 -14.74 -0.85 -17.57
C ARG A 55 -13.98 0.38 -18.04
N ALA A 56 -14.14 1.49 -17.35
CA ALA A 56 -13.46 2.75 -17.69
C ALA A 56 -11.93 2.66 -17.56
N LEU A 57 -11.44 1.86 -16.59
CA LEU A 57 -10.02 1.62 -16.37
C LEU A 57 -9.45 0.46 -17.21
N GLY A 58 -10.31 -0.38 -17.80
CA GLY A 58 -9.92 -1.50 -18.66
C GLY A 58 -9.44 -2.74 -17.92
N PHE A 59 -9.80 -2.92 -16.64
CA PHE A 59 -9.53 -4.15 -15.90
C PHE A 59 -10.54 -5.26 -16.25
N ASP A 60 -10.10 -6.52 -16.19
CA ASP A 60 -10.95 -7.68 -16.50
C ASP A 60 -11.87 -8.07 -15.34
N LYS A 61 -11.40 -7.92 -14.11
CA LYS A 61 -12.05 -8.35 -12.88
C LYS A 61 -12.15 -7.24 -11.86
N ALA A 62 -13.18 -7.32 -11.02
CA ALA A 62 -13.33 -6.46 -9.85
C ALA A 62 -13.98 -7.23 -8.69
N TRP A 63 -13.65 -6.84 -7.47
CA TRP A 63 -14.23 -7.37 -6.23
C TRP A 63 -14.43 -6.26 -5.20
N GLY A 64 -15.61 -6.22 -4.57
CA GLY A 64 -15.91 -5.35 -3.44
C GLY A 64 -15.82 -6.12 -2.12
N ALA A 65 -15.06 -5.62 -1.17
CA ALA A 65 -14.78 -6.23 0.12
C ALA A 65 -15.05 -5.26 1.28
N LEU A 66 -15.00 -5.77 2.52
CA LEU A 66 -15.18 -4.98 3.75
C LEU A 66 -16.44 -4.11 3.70
N GLN A 67 -17.59 -4.72 3.40
CA GLN A 67 -18.87 -4.02 3.24
C GLN A 67 -18.81 -2.86 2.24
N ASN A 68 -18.17 -3.09 1.09
CA ASN A 68 -17.97 -2.13 0.00
C ASN A 68 -17.05 -0.94 0.35
N LYS A 69 -16.23 -1.06 1.39
CA LYS A 69 -15.22 -0.04 1.75
C LYS A 69 -13.93 -0.20 0.96
N VAL A 70 -13.73 -1.34 0.30
CA VAL A 70 -12.55 -1.64 -0.51
C VAL A 70 -12.98 -2.22 -1.85
N TRP A 71 -12.44 -1.68 -2.94
CA TRP A 71 -12.58 -2.22 -4.28
C TRP A 71 -11.23 -2.68 -4.80
N VAL A 72 -11.19 -3.88 -5.41
CA VAL A 72 -9.99 -4.48 -6.00
C VAL A 72 -10.24 -4.72 -7.48
N PHE A 73 -9.28 -4.35 -8.34
CA PHE A 73 -9.34 -4.53 -9.80
C PHE A 73 -8.07 -5.20 -10.30
N TRP A 74 -8.20 -6.20 -11.20
CA TRP A 74 -7.06 -6.94 -11.73
C TRP A 74 -7.34 -7.53 -13.12
N PHE A 75 -6.30 -8.09 -13.76
CA PHE A 75 -6.39 -8.73 -15.07
C PHE A 75 -6.50 -10.25 -14.96
N ASN A 76 -7.00 -10.92 -16.02
CA ASN A 76 -7.28 -12.36 -16.06
C ASN A 76 -6.05 -13.27 -15.91
N ASP A 77 -4.84 -12.76 -16.08
CA ASP A 77 -3.59 -13.50 -15.89
C ASP A 77 -3.19 -13.66 -14.41
N MET A 78 -3.99 -13.11 -13.51
CA MET A 78 -3.87 -13.29 -12.07
C MET A 78 -5.11 -13.98 -11.51
N SER A 79 -4.92 -14.88 -10.55
CA SER A 79 -5.98 -15.46 -9.73
C SER A 79 -5.93 -14.86 -8.34
N LEU A 80 -7.05 -14.37 -7.83
CA LEU A 80 -7.16 -13.79 -6.49
C LEU A 80 -8.18 -14.58 -5.66
N SER A 81 -7.81 -14.85 -4.40
CA SER A 81 -8.74 -15.27 -3.36
C SER A 81 -8.69 -14.31 -2.18
N PHE A 82 -9.80 -14.17 -1.47
CA PHE A 82 -10.00 -13.08 -0.51
C PHE A 82 -10.44 -13.61 0.86
N ARG A 83 -9.94 -12.98 1.93
CA ARG A 83 -10.41 -13.15 3.33
C ARG A 83 -10.50 -11.78 4.00
N ASP A 84 -11.63 -11.48 4.61
CA ASP A 84 -11.86 -10.25 5.35
C ASP A 84 -11.57 -10.45 6.85
N PHE A 85 -10.91 -9.48 7.49
CA PHE A 85 -10.62 -9.48 8.92
C PHE A 85 -10.98 -8.15 9.57
N ALA A 86 -11.74 -8.21 10.67
CA ALA A 86 -12.05 -7.08 11.55
C ALA A 86 -12.60 -5.83 10.81
N GLU A 87 -13.20 -6.00 9.64
CA GLU A 87 -13.69 -4.92 8.75
C GLU A 87 -12.63 -3.86 8.40
N GLN A 88 -11.35 -4.14 8.63
CA GLN A 88 -10.23 -3.21 8.45
C GLN A 88 -9.11 -3.79 7.58
N LEU A 89 -9.13 -5.10 7.32
CA LEU A 89 -8.07 -5.80 6.61
C LEU A 89 -8.68 -6.76 5.59
N LEU A 90 -8.38 -6.54 4.32
CA LEU A 90 -8.65 -7.46 3.24
C LEU A 90 -7.37 -8.21 2.90
N HIS A 91 -7.31 -9.49 3.20
CA HIS A 91 -6.19 -10.35 2.82
C HIS A 91 -6.45 -11.03 1.48
N MET A 92 -5.47 -11.00 0.59
CA MET A 92 -5.53 -11.53 -0.76
C MET A 92 -4.36 -12.48 -1.00
N HIS A 93 -4.65 -13.68 -1.47
CA HIS A 93 -3.65 -14.54 -2.08
C HIS A 93 -3.70 -14.34 -3.59
N ILE A 94 -2.56 -14.01 -4.19
CA ILE A 94 -2.43 -13.65 -5.61
C ILE A 94 -1.54 -14.69 -6.29
N GLY A 95 -2.14 -15.46 -7.19
CA GLY A 95 -1.43 -16.41 -8.04
C GLY A 95 -1.23 -15.86 -9.45
N PHE A 96 -0.08 -16.12 -10.04
CA PHE A 96 0.26 -15.77 -11.43
C PHE A 96 0.33 -17.00 -12.31
N SER A 97 0.07 -16.83 -13.58
CA SER A 97 0.17 -17.92 -14.60
C SER A 97 1.57 -18.56 -14.67
N SER A 98 2.59 -17.87 -14.18
CA SER A 98 3.95 -18.40 -14.03
C SER A 98 4.13 -19.45 -12.92
N GLY A 99 3.10 -19.72 -12.12
CA GLY A 99 3.15 -20.57 -10.94
C GLY A 99 3.67 -19.89 -9.67
N CYS A 100 4.08 -18.63 -9.76
CA CYS A 100 4.45 -17.83 -8.59
C CYS A 100 3.20 -17.33 -7.86
N SER A 101 3.31 -17.11 -6.55
CA SER A 101 2.27 -16.48 -5.75
C SER A 101 2.87 -15.51 -4.73
N LEU A 102 2.06 -14.56 -4.32
CA LEU A 102 2.33 -13.64 -3.23
C LEU A 102 1.05 -13.33 -2.45
N GLN A 103 1.20 -12.71 -1.31
CA GLN A 103 0.08 -12.31 -0.48
C GLN A 103 0.10 -10.79 -0.26
N LEU A 104 -1.07 -10.19 -0.37
CA LEU A 104 -1.28 -8.76 -0.15
C LEU A 104 -2.41 -8.57 0.86
N SER A 105 -2.15 -7.81 1.90
CA SER A 105 -3.19 -7.33 2.81
C SER A 105 -3.43 -5.84 2.60
N ALA A 106 -4.64 -5.48 2.20
CA ALA A 106 -5.05 -4.08 2.08
C ALA A 106 -5.65 -3.62 3.41
N VAL A 107 -5.11 -2.54 3.97
CA VAL A 107 -5.51 -1.98 5.25
C VAL A 107 -6.35 -0.73 5.07
N TYR A 108 -7.50 -0.70 5.74
CA TYR A 108 -8.30 0.49 5.96
C TYR A 108 -8.63 0.58 7.45
N ALA A 109 -7.70 1.13 8.22
CA ALA A 109 -7.77 1.14 9.68
C ALA A 109 -8.78 2.15 10.23
N ARG A 110 -9.38 1.84 11.36
CA ARG A 110 -10.23 2.78 12.11
C ARG A 110 -9.39 3.96 12.64
N CYS A 111 -9.99 5.14 12.72
CA CYS A 111 -9.30 6.34 13.22
C CYS A 111 -9.01 6.26 14.73
N SER A 112 -9.81 5.52 15.51
CA SER A 112 -9.63 5.42 16.96
C SER A 112 -8.56 4.37 17.33
N ARG A 113 -7.77 4.67 18.35
CA ARG A 113 -6.76 3.75 18.91
C ARG A 113 -7.35 2.39 19.30
N VAL A 114 -8.44 2.42 20.07
CA VAL A 114 -9.10 1.20 20.54
C VAL A 114 -9.63 0.38 19.36
N GLY A 115 -10.22 1.03 18.35
CA GLY A 115 -10.73 0.36 17.16
C GLY A 115 -9.64 -0.32 16.33
N ARG A 116 -8.41 0.20 16.33
CA ARG A 116 -7.28 -0.42 15.60
C ARG A 116 -6.73 -1.68 16.26
N ARG A 117 -7.02 -1.95 17.54
CA ARG A 117 -6.53 -3.15 18.23
C ARG A 117 -7.01 -4.45 17.58
N GLU A 118 -8.24 -4.46 17.06
CA GLU A 118 -8.75 -5.60 16.28
C GLU A 118 -7.93 -5.82 15.00
N LEU A 119 -7.49 -4.74 14.34
CA LEU A 119 -6.60 -4.83 13.19
C LEU A 119 -5.23 -5.40 13.58
N TRP A 120 -4.65 -4.93 14.69
CA TRP A 120 -3.35 -5.44 15.16
C TRP A 120 -3.42 -6.93 15.46
N SER A 121 -4.45 -7.37 16.18
CA SER A 121 -4.67 -8.81 16.47
C SER A 121 -4.88 -9.63 15.18
N ALA A 122 -5.60 -9.09 14.20
CA ALA A 122 -5.80 -9.76 12.91
C ALA A 122 -4.49 -9.89 12.13
N MET A 123 -3.65 -8.85 12.13
CA MET A 123 -2.33 -8.89 11.49
C MET A 123 -1.39 -9.89 12.18
N GLU A 124 -1.37 -9.94 13.50
CA GLU A 124 -0.58 -10.93 14.27
C GLU A 124 -1.03 -12.36 13.99
N GLY A 125 -2.34 -12.62 13.98
CA GLY A 125 -2.88 -13.92 13.60
C GLY A 125 -2.45 -14.33 12.19
N LEU A 126 -2.59 -13.44 11.21
CA LEU A 126 -2.16 -13.67 9.83
C LEU A 126 -0.67 -13.92 9.70
N SER A 127 0.17 -13.21 10.45
CA SER A 127 1.64 -13.37 10.36
C SER A 127 2.09 -14.79 10.73
N GLY A 128 1.33 -15.49 11.55
CA GLY A 128 1.55 -16.91 11.87
C GLY A 128 1.01 -17.89 10.81
N GLU A 129 0.09 -17.47 9.97
CA GLU A 129 -0.54 -18.31 8.92
C GLU A 129 0.12 -18.12 7.55
N VAL A 130 0.64 -16.92 7.28
CA VAL A 130 1.18 -16.56 5.96
C VAL A 130 2.45 -17.33 5.66
N CYS A 131 2.46 -18.01 4.52
CA CYS A 131 3.64 -18.69 3.98
C CYS A 131 4.07 -18.01 2.68
N GLY A 132 5.30 -17.48 2.63
CA GLY A 132 5.87 -16.82 1.48
C GLY A 132 5.76 -15.28 1.50
N PRO A 133 6.01 -14.63 0.36
CA PRO A 133 6.07 -13.16 0.27
C PRO A 133 4.75 -12.50 0.66
N TRP A 134 4.80 -11.61 1.66
CA TRP A 134 3.63 -10.89 2.16
C TRP A 134 3.90 -9.39 2.23
N LEU A 135 2.99 -8.63 1.62
CA LEU A 135 2.93 -7.18 1.64
C LEU A 135 1.66 -6.73 2.37
N VAL A 136 1.78 -5.75 3.25
CA VAL A 136 0.65 -5.12 3.94
C VAL A 136 0.66 -3.64 3.59
N ALA A 137 -0.38 -3.14 2.92
CA ALA A 137 -0.37 -1.76 2.44
C ALA A 137 -1.75 -1.10 2.57
N GLY A 138 -1.76 0.21 2.82
CA GLY A 138 -2.98 1.00 2.87
C GLY A 138 -2.93 2.12 3.90
N ASP A 139 -4.11 2.54 4.33
CA ASP A 139 -4.33 3.59 5.31
C ASP A 139 -4.40 2.99 6.73
N PHE A 140 -3.34 3.20 7.51
CA PHE A 140 -3.27 2.75 8.90
C PHE A 140 -3.89 3.73 9.89
N ASN A 141 -4.26 4.93 9.45
CA ASN A 141 -4.81 6.00 10.30
C ASN A 141 -3.98 6.29 11.56
N VAL A 142 -2.67 6.07 11.49
CA VAL A 142 -1.71 6.29 12.56
C VAL A 142 -0.31 6.55 11.98
N ILE A 143 0.45 7.42 12.63
CA ILE A 143 1.86 7.66 12.34
C ILE A 143 2.73 6.73 13.19
N SER A 144 3.96 6.44 12.74
CA SER A 144 4.93 5.63 13.47
C SER A 144 5.88 6.48 14.32
N SER A 145 6.04 7.76 13.99
CA SER A 145 6.91 8.69 14.70
C SER A 145 6.41 10.13 14.59
N MET A 146 6.89 11.00 15.48
CA MET A 146 6.49 12.42 15.49
C MET A 146 6.93 13.17 14.23
N GLN A 147 7.99 12.73 13.56
CA GLN A 147 8.49 13.31 12.31
C GLN A 147 7.51 13.12 11.14
N GLU A 148 6.57 12.18 11.26
CA GLU A 148 5.54 11.90 10.27
C GLU A 148 4.31 12.79 10.39
N ARG A 149 4.42 13.89 11.18
CA ARG A 149 3.33 14.84 11.37
C ARG A 149 3.85 16.27 11.42
N VAL A 150 3.11 17.17 10.77
CA VAL A 150 3.28 18.63 10.87
C VAL A 150 1.91 19.25 11.09
N GLY A 151 1.85 20.22 11.99
CA GLY A 151 0.64 20.97 12.34
C GLY A 151 -0.29 20.26 13.33
N GLY A 152 -1.26 21.02 13.82
CA GLY A 152 -2.24 20.56 14.82
C GLY A 152 -1.67 20.27 16.20
N SER A 153 -2.49 19.66 17.06
CA SER A 153 -2.08 19.23 18.40
C SER A 153 -1.08 18.07 18.32
N PRO A 154 -0.18 17.91 19.32
CA PRO A 154 0.76 16.80 19.38
C PRO A 154 0.05 15.44 19.23
N ALA A 155 0.67 14.52 18.47
CA ALA A 155 0.16 13.18 18.33
C ALA A 155 0.28 12.41 19.66
N ASN A 156 -0.65 11.47 19.87
CA ASN A 156 -0.63 10.63 21.07
C ASN A 156 0.45 9.54 20.91
N GLN A 157 1.44 9.57 21.80
CA GLN A 157 2.58 8.64 21.78
C GLN A 157 2.14 7.17 21.86
N ARG A 158 1.13 6.84 22.67
CA ARG A 158 0.61 5.46 22.79
C ARG A 158 0.06 4.90 21.49
N ASN A 159 -0.44 5.76 20.58
CA ASN A 159 -0.89 5.32 19.26
C ASN A 159 0.28 4.80 18.43
N MET A 160 1.42 5.50 18.47
CA MET A 160 2.64 5.14 17.75
C MET A 160 3.28 3.89 18.35
N GLU A 161 3.30 3.77 19.68
CA GLU A 161 3.82 2.61 20.39
C GLU A 161 3.06 1.34 20.00
N GLU A 162 1.71 1.32 20.14
CA GLU A 162 0.88 0.17 19.76
C GLU A 162 1.04 -0.20 18.27
N PHE A 163 1.20 0.79 17.39
CA PHE A 163 1.42 0.53 15.97
C PHE A 163 2.80 -0.10 15.72
N ASN A 164 3.85 0.46 16.30
CA ASN A 164 5.20 -0.05 16.12
C ASN A 164 5.37 -1.45 16.74
N GLU A 165 4.73 -1.72 17.89
CA GLU A 165 4.67 -3.04 18.49
C GLU A 165 4.00 -4.05 17.55
N ALA A 166 2.85 -3.69 16.95
CA ALA A 166 2.15 -4.56 16.01
C ALA A 166 3.00 -4.88 14.77
N ILE A 167 3.69 -3.89 14.20
CA ILE A 167 4.63 -4.10 13.08
C ILE A 167 5.72 -5.09 13.48
N GLY A 168 6.34 -4.87 14.67
CA GLY A 168 7.40 -5.72 15.19
C GLY A 168 6.94 -7.15 15.46
N SER A 169 5.77 -7.32 16.09
CA SER A 169 5.17 -8.63 16.40
C SER A 169 4.86 -9.44 15.13
N CYS A 170 4.47 -8.76 14.04
CA CYS A 170 4.25 -9.40 12.75
C CYS A 170 5.53 -9.69 11.95
N GLY A 171 6.71 -9.29 12.43
CA GLY A 171 7.97 -9.42 11.68
C GLY A 171 7.99 -8.60 10.39
N LEU A 172 7.24 -7.49 10.35
CA LEU A 172 7.14 -6.63 9.19
C LEU A 172 8.18 -5.50 9.24
N SER A 173 8.62 -5.06 8.08
CA SER A 173 9.47 -3.88 7.90
C SER A 173 8.89 -2.98 6.82
N GLU A 174 9.22 -1.70 6.88
CA GLU A 174 8.71 -0.74 5.91
C GLU A 174 9.41 -0.89 4.56
N VAL A 175 8.61 -0.86 3.47
CA VAL A 175 9.15 -0.78 2.10
C VAL A 175 9.72 0.62 1.90
N PRO A 176 10.95 0.78 1.36
CA PRO A 176 11.52 2.09 1.06
C PRO A 176 10.59 2.91 0.15
N PHE A 177 10.50 4.21 0.40
CA PHE A 177 9.61 5.08 -0.36
C PHE A 177 10.29 6.38 -0.83
N ASP A 178 9.70 7.00 -1.84
CA ASP A 178 9.99 8.35 -2.31
C ASP A 178 8.71 9.17 -2.53
N GLY A 179 8.90 10.43 -2.94
CA GLY A 179 7.82 11.39 -3.17
C GLY A 179 7.52 12.24 -1.94
N ALA A 180 6.25 12.62 -1.75
CA ALA A 180 5.85 13.47 -0.64
C ALA A 180 6.08 12.79 0.71
N ALA A 181 6.63 13.51 1.68
CA ALA A 181 6.86 12.98 3.03
C ALA A 181 5.55 12.62 3.76
N PHE A 182 4.46 13.28 3.42
CA PHE A 182 3.14 13.09 4.03
C PHE A 182 2.14 12.59 2.99
N THR A 183 1.40 11.55 3.35
CA THR A 183 0.39 10.95 2.47
C THR A 183 -0.98 11.56 2.64
N TRP A 184 -1.29 12.15 3.78
CA TRP A 184 -2.58 12.74 4.12
C TRP A 184 -2.48 14.19 4.60
N THR A 185 -3.51 14.99 4.29
CA THR A 185 -3.69 16.33 4.84
C THR A 185 -5.14 16.77 4.84
N ASN A 186 -5.51 17.56 5.86
CA ASN A 186 -6.78 18.33 5.88
C ASN A 186 -6.56 19.82 5.54
N GLY A 187 -5.38 20.17 5.03
CA GLY A 187 -4.98 21.56 4.72
C GLY A 187 -4.20 22.26 5.85
N THR A 188 -4.38 21.86 7.10
CA THR A 188 -3.69 22.43 8.26
C THR A 188 -2.76 21.43 8.97
N VAL A 189 -3.11 20.17 8.90
CA VAL A 189 -2.32 19.04 9.43
C VAL A 189 -1.88 18.15 8.29
N TRP A 190 -0.64 17.74 8.33
CA TRP A 190 -0.03 16.82 7.37
C TRP A 190 0.49 15.60 8.10
N GLN A 191 0.17 14.40 7.62
CA GLN A 191 0.56 13.13 8.24
C GLN A 191 0.92 12.07 7.19
N ARG A 192 1.77 11.13 7.58
CA ARG A 192 2.01 9.92 6.81
C ARG A 192 1.20 8.77 7.41
N LEU A 193 -0.01 8.58 6.92
CA LEU A 193 -0.98 7.57 7.37
C LEU A 193 -0.98 6.32 6.51
N ASP A 194 -0.60 6.49 5.24
CA ASP A 194 -0.57 5.43 4.24
C ASP A 194 0.86 4.90 4.09
N ARG A 195 1.03 3.59 4.10
CA ARG A 195 2.35 2.94 3.95
C ARG A 195 2.25 1.52 3.42
N ALA A 196 3.38 0.96 3.02
CA ALA A 196 3.53 -0.45 2.70
C ALA A 196 4.58 -1.09 3.59
N LEU A 197 4.24 -2.25 4.14
CA LEU A 197 5.07 -3.07 5.02
C LEU A 197 5.27 -4.43 4.35
N MET A 198 6.44 -5.04 4.53
CA MET A 198 6.78 -6.33 3.95
C MET A 198 7.37 -7.27 4.99
N ASN A 199 7.15 -8.58 4.83
CA ASN A 199 7.83 -9.59 5.61
C ASN A 199 9.21 -9.92 5.00
N ARG A 200 9.96 -10.76 5.70
CA ARG A 200 11.29 -11.17 5.26
C ARG A 200 11.25 -11.91 3.92
N GLU A 201 10.30 -12.81 3.73
CA GLU A 201 10.15 -13.59 2.51
C GLU A 201 9.89 -12.70 1.28
N TRP A 202 9.19 -11.57 1.47
CA TRP A 202 9.05 -10.56 0.42
C TRP A 202 10.38 -9.88 0.12
N ALA A 203 11.11 -9.45 1.16
CA ALA A 203 12.41 -8.80 1.01
C ALA A 203 13.45 -9.73 0.35
N ASP A 204 13.42 -11.03 0.66
CA ASP A 204 14.31 -12.04 0.08
C ASP A 204 13.86 -12.43 -1.35
N GLY A 205 12.57 -12.34 -1.66
CA GLY A 205 11.99 -12.72 -2.95
C GLY A 205 12.04 -11.64 -4.04
N PHE A 206 12.14 -10.37 -3.65
CA PHE A 206 12.18 -9.23 -4.57
C PHE A 206 13.42 -8.37 -4.33
N ASP A 207 14.35 -8.37 -5.29
CA ASP A 207 15.60 -7.59 -5.20
C ASP A 207 15.35 -6.07 -5.17
N LEU A 208 14.23 -5.63 -5.73
CA LEU A 208 13.80 -4.25 -5.69
C LEU A 208 12.32 -4.16 -5.30
N SER A 209 12.07 -3.56 -4.15
CA SER A 209 10.73 -3.14 -3.73
C SER A 209 10.76 -1.67 -3.34
N HIS A 210 9.83 -0.89 -3.89
CA HIS A 210 9.80 0.56 -3.70
C HIS A 210 8.38 1.10 -3.76
N VAL A 211 8.10 2.11 -2.94
CA VAL A 211 6.83 2.84 -2.92
C VAL A 211 7.05 4.26 -3.38
N SER A 212 6.24 4.74 -4.33
CA SER A 212 6.21 6.16 -4.67
C SER A 212 4.89 6.76 -4.22
N HIS A 213 4.96 7.80 -3.40
CA HIS A 213 3.78 8.60 -3.03
C HIS A 213 3.43 9.52 -4.20
N LEU A 214 2.37 9.19 -4.93
CA LEU A 214 1.93 9.98 -6.07
C LEU A 214 1.16 11.24 -5.62
N ALA A 215 0.90 12.14 -6.55
CA ALA A 215 0.07 13.32 -6.26
C ALA A 215 -1.34 12.89 -5.82
N ARG A 216 -1.91 13.58 -4.83
CA ARG A 216 -3.20 13.19 -4.22
C ARG A 216 -4.41 13.31 -5.16
N GLY A 217 -4.29 14.10 -6.21
CA GLY A 217 -5.44 14.42 -7.04
C GLY A 217 -6.51 15.18 -6.25
N ARG A 218 -7.72 14.63 -6.19
CA ARG A 218 -8.85 15.19 -5.42
C ARG A 218 -9.03 14.55 -4.03
N SER A 219 -8.28 13.52 -3.71
CA SER A 219 -8.28 12.92 -2.37
C SER A 219 -7.42 13.72 -1.40
N ASP A 220 -7.73 13.64 -0.14
CA ASP A 220 -6.86 14.08 0.95
C ASP A 220 -5.70 13.10 1.20
N HIS A 221 -5.73 11.88 0.60
CA HIS A 221 -4.67 10.89 0.62
C HIS A 221 -3.90 10.79 -0.69
N ALA A 222 -2.62 10.45 -0.61
CA ALA A 222 -1.76 10.13 -1.75
C ALA A 222 -1.90 8.66 -2.17
N PRO A 223 -1.96 8.35 -3.47
CA PRO A 223 -1.84 6.97 -3.94
C PRO A 223 -0.45 6.40 -3.62
N LEU A 224 -0.40 5.16 -3.14
CA LEU A 224 0.83 4.39 -3.00
C LEU A 224 1.05 3.58 -4.28
N LEU A 225 1.99 4.00 -5.12
CA LEU A 225 2.47 3.19 -6.23
C LEU A 225 3.55 2.26 -5.72
N ILE A 226 3.28 0.97 -5.69
CA ILE A 226 4.19 -0.05 -5.21
C ILE A 226 4.75 -0.80 -6.41
N CYS A 227 6.07 -0.77 -6.56
CA CYS A 227 6.80 -1.48 -7.61
C CYS A 227 7.68 -2.55 -6.97
N CYS A 228 7.56 -3.78 -7.42
CA CYS A 228 8.44 -4.87 -7.02
C CYS A 228 8.95 -5.63 -8.25
N GLN A 229 10.20 -6.01 -8.21
CA GLN A 229 10.88 -6.65 -9.31
C GLN A 229 11.86 -7.70 -8.79
N ASN A 230 11.82 -8.89 -9.37
CA ASN A 230 12.89 -9.86 -9.21
C ASN A 230 14.06 -9.39 -10.07
N GLY A 231 15.24 -9.30 -9.48
CA GLY A 231 16.39 -8.74 -10.17
C GLY A 231 16.91 -9.60 -11.28
N GLY A 232 17.31 -8.90 -12.34
CA GLY A 232 18.51 -9.26 -13.07
C GLY A 232 19.75 -8.99 -12.20
N PRO A 233 20.98 -9.28 -12.68
CA PRO A 233 22.19 -9.07 -11.92
C PRO A 233 22.18 -7.68 -11.27
N PRO A 234 22.62 -7.52 -10.03
CA PRO A 234 22.47 -6.30 -9.28
C PRO A 234 23.03 -5.13 -10.10
N LYS A 235 22.16 -4.27 -10.59
CA LYS A 235 22.60 -2.96 -11.05
C LYS A 235 23.16 -2.30 -9.80
N ARG A 236 24.47 -2.21 -9.71
CA ARG A 236 25.15 -1.44 -8.67
C ARG A 236 24.62 -0.02 -8.76
N SER A 237 23.53 0.28 -8.02
CA SER A 237 23.11 1.66 -7.84
C SER A 237 24.17 2.29 -6.95
N PHE A 238 24.89 3.24 -7.49
CA PHE A 238 25.80 4.06 -6.71
C PHE A 238 24.95 4.83 -5.70
N LYS A 239 24.91 4.36 -4.44
CA LYS A 239 24.29 5.11 -3.36
C LYS A 239 25.28 6.15 -2.89
N PHE A 240 25.02 7.41 -3.26
CA PHE A 240 25.76 8.55 -2.70
C PHE A 240 25.33 8.68 -1.23
N LEU A 241 26.19 8.23 -0.32
CA LEU A 241 25.97 8.43 1.11
C LEU A 241 26.26 9.89 1.43
N ASN A 242 25.28 10.64 1.93
CA ASN A 242 25.45 12.05 2.34
C ASN A 242 26.59 12.26 3.34
N VAL A 243 27.01 11.23 4.05
CA VAL A 243 28.16 11.23 4.96
C VAL A 243 29.47 11.58 4.24
N TRP A 244 29.55 11.30 2.92
CA TRP A 244 30.74 11.62 2.14
C TRP A 244 30.90 13.11 1.83
N ARG A 245 29.80 13.88 1.88
CA ARG A 245 29.84 15.34 1.68
C ARG A 245 30.64 16.09 2.75
N GLY A 246 30.79 15.50 3.92
CA GLY A 246 31.56 16.08 5.03
C GLY A 246 33.00 15.57 5.14
N HIS A 247 33.45 14.69 4.23
CA HIS A 247 34.79 14.12 4.33
C HIS A 247 35.82 15.04 3.66
N PRO A 248 36.92 15.46 4.35
CA PRO A 248 37.90 16.41 3.83
C PRO A 248 38.65 15.96 2.55
N GLY A 249 38.60 14.70 2.20
CA GLY A 249 39.23 14.12 1.00
C GLY A 249 38.30 13.97 -0.20
N PHE A 250 37.07 14.53 -0.16
CA PHE A 250 36.14 14.52 -1.27
C PHE A 250 36.19 15.87 -2.01
N GLN A 251 37.02 15.96 -3.03
CA GLN A 251 37.06 17.05 -4.01
C GLN A 251 36.59 16.54 -5.37
#